data_7fd46e46e2c54cb020a8d01860f9d913
#
_entry.id   7fd46e46e2c54cb020a8d01860f9d913
#
_cell.length_a   1.000
_cell.length_b   1.000
_cell.length_c   1.000
_cell.angle_alpha   90.00
_cell.angle_beta   90.00
_cell.angle_gamma   90.00
#
_symmetry.space_group_name_H-M   'P 1'
#
loop_
_entity.id
_entity.type
_entity.pdbx_description
1 polymer ?
#
loop_
_entity_poly.entity_id
_entity_poly.type
_entity_poly.pdbx_seq_one_letter_code
_entity_poly.pdbx_strand_id
1 'polypeptide(L)'
;MVMISNKPILKTIFKYAIPNVISMWIFTLYTMVDGIFISRFVGSTALAGVNLVLPLINFIFSISIMVGVGSSTLIAVKFGENKYDEGNKIFTLATLLNLFSAIFISLLVLLNLERVINILGANKSQEVYQYVKDYL
;
A
#
# COMPACT_ATOMS: atom_id res chain seq x y z
N MET A 1 31.65 10.43 -11.18
CA MET A 1 32.46 9.50 -10.35
C MET A 1 31.93 9.61 -8.93
N VAL A 2 31.04 8.69 -8.55
CA VAL A 2 30.45 8.69 -7.19
C VAL A 2 31.60 8.42 -6.24
N MET A 3 31.95 9.39 -5.42
CA MET A 3 32.87 9.17 -4.30
C MET A 3 32.23 8.15 -3.37
N ILE A 4 32.64 6.90 -3.47
CA ILE A 4 32.35 5.88 -2.48
C ILE A 4 33.03 6.40 -1.21
N SER A 5 32.24 7.08 -0.39
CA SER A 5 32.68 7.53 0.92
C SER A 5 33.20 6.29 1.66
N ASN A 6 34.40 6.36 2.22
CA ASN A 6 35.06 5.32 3.02
C ASN A 6 34.29 4.96 4.31
N LYS A 7 33.00 5.29 4.40
CA LYS A 7 32.12 4.82 5.46
C LYS A 7 31.82 3.34 5.22
N PRO A 8 31.95 2.50 6.23
CA PRO A 8 31.65 1.09 6.08
C PRO A 8 30.23 0.94 5.53
N ILE A 9 30.09 0.30 4.38
CA ILE A 9 28.83 0.08 3.64
C ILE A 9 27.74 -0.40 4.61
N LEU A 10 28.12 -1.25 5.56
CA LEU A 10 27.23 -1.75 6.61
C LEU A 10 26.56 -0.62 7.42
N LYS A 11 27.32 0.40 7.83
CA LYS A 11 26.80 1.52 8.62
C LYS A 11 25.77 2.34 7.82
N THR A 12 26.00 2.47 6.52
CA THR A 12 25.07 3.16 5.61
C THR A 12 23.79 2.35 5.43
N ILE A 13 23.88 1.04 5.25
CA ILE A 13 22.72 0.14 5.16
C ILE A 13 21.90 0.21 6.43
N PHE A 14 22.49 0.05 7.60
CA PHE A 14 21.76 0.11 8.87
C PHE A 14 21.10 1.46 9.12
N LYS A 15 21.74 2.56 8.72
CA LYS A 15 21.17 3.90 8.86
C LYS A 15 19.82 4.07 8.14
N TYR A 16 19.65 3.41 6.99
CA TYR A 16 18.41 3.47 6.22
C TYR A 16 17.47 2.29 6.50
N ALA A 17 18.01 1.12 6.84
CA ALA A 17 17.21 -0.07 7.12
C ALA A 17 16.45 0.04 8.45
N ILE A 18 17.10 0.54 9.52
CA ILE A 18 16.47 0.63 10.85
C ILE A 18 15.19 1.46 10.84
N PRO A 19 15.14 2.69 10.30
CA PRO A 19 13.89 3.46 10.25
C PRO A 19 12.79 2.75 9.46
N ASN A 20 13.13 2.07 8.35
CA ASN A 20 12.16 1.33 7.56
C ASN A 20 11.60 0.13 8.32
N VAL A 21 12.43 -0.63 9.02
CA VAL A 21 11.99 -1.75 9.86
C VAL A 21 11.09 -1.25 10.98
N ILE A 22 11.45 -0.17 11.67
CA ILE A 22 10.62 0.44 12.72
C ILE A 22 9.26 0.86 12.16
N SER A 23 9.22 1.50 10.99
CA SER A 23 7.98 1.90 10.33
C SER A 23 7.07 0.69 10.01
N MET A 24 7.65 -0.42 9.53
CA MET A 24 6.91 -1.66 9.30
C MET A 24 6.36 -2.26 10.60
N TRP A 25 7.13 -2.22 11.68
CA TRP A 25 6.67 -2.68 12.99
C TRP A 25 5.49 -1.86 13.52
N ILE A 26 5.59 -0.53 13.41
CA ILE A 26 4.50 0.38 13.82
C ILE A 26 3.25 0.10 12.99
N PHE A 27 3.37 -0.09 11.68
CA PHE A 27 2.25 -0.43 10.80
C PHE A 27 1.61 -1.78 11.18
N THR A 28 2.43 -2.80 11.48
CA THR A 28 1.94 -4.12 11.91
C THR A 28 1.21 -4.02 13.26
N LEU A 29 1.77 -3.28 14.22
CA LEU A 29 1.11 -3.05 15.51
C LEU A 29 -0.22 -2.31 15.34
N TYR A 30 -0.27 -1.30 14.47
CA TYR A 30 -1.50 -0.58 14.15
C TYR A 30 -2.59 -1.54 13.63
N THR A 31 -2.27 -2.35 12.63
CA THR A 31 -3.25 -3.31 12.06
C THR A 31 -3.69 -4.37 13.07
N MET A 32 -2.80 -4.80 13.96
CA MET A 32 -3.13 -5.75 15.03
C MET A 32 -4.09 -5.12 16.04
N VAL A 33 -3.81 -3.90 16.48
CA VAL A 33 -4.66 -3.16 17.42
C VAL A 33 -6.03 -2.90 16.79
N ASP A 34 -6.07 -2.47 15.53
CA ASP A 34 -7.31 -2.25 14.78
C ASP A 34 -8.19 -3.52 14.74
N GLY A 35 -7.60 -4.66 14.41
CA GLY A 35 -8.30 -5.94 14.43
C GLY A 35 -8.85 -6.33 15.81
N ILE A 36 -8.11 -6.07 16.89
CA ILE A 36 -8.59 -6.31 18.27
C ILE A 36 -9.77 -5.40 18.60
N PHE A 37 -9.71 -4.12 18.22
CA PHE A 37 -10.80 -3.18 18.46
C PHE A 37 -12.06 -3.59 17.70
N ILE A 38 -11.95 -3.90 16.41
CA ILE A 38 -13.08 -4.34 15.59
C ILE A 38 -13.70 -5.62 16.21
N SER A 39 -12.88 -6.59 16.55
CA SER A 39 -13.38 -7.86 17.13
C SER A 39 -14.08 -7.67 18.46
N ARG A 40 -13.59 -6.78 19.34
CA ARG A 40 -14.15 -6.59 20.68
C ARG A 40 -15.36 -5.66 20.72
N PHE A 41 -15.37 -4.60 19.90
CA PHE A 41 -16.39 -3.57 19.99
C PHE A 41 -17.49 -3.69 18.93
N VAL A 42 -17.17 -4.26 17.77
CA VAL A 42 -18.16 -4.43 16.68
C VAL A 42 -18.58 -5.91 16.58
N GLY A 43 -17.66 -6.84 16.80
CA GLY A 43 -17.93 -8.26 16.78
C GLY A 43 -17.11 -9.06 15.77
N SER A 44 -17.15 -10.38 15.92
CA SER A 44 -16.41 -11.31 15.06
C SER A 44 -16.89 -11.30 13.60
N THR A 45 -18.17 -11.03 13.36
CA THR A 45 -18.76 -10.93 12.02
C THR A 45 -18.20 -9.72 11.24
N ALA A 46 -18.03 -8.59 11.93
CA ALA A 46 -17.41 -7.41 11.35
C ALA A 46 -15.93 -7.66 10.98
N LEU A 47 -15.19 -8.33 11.88
CA LEU A 47 -13.80 -8.72 11.60
C LEU A 47 -13.71 -9.69 10.40
N ALA A 48 -14.67 -10.62 10.26
CA ALA A 48 -14.74 -11.48 9.08
C ALA A 48 -14.97 -10.66 7.80
N GLY A 49 -15.84 -9.66 7.84
CA GLY A 49 -16.06 -8.73 6.72
C GLY A 49 -14.79 -7.99 6.31
N VAL A 50 -14.08 -7.39 7.27
CA VAL A 50 -12.79 -6.72 7.00
C VAL A 50 -11.78 -7.67 6.38
N ASN A 51 -11.65 -8.89 6.90
CA ASN A 51 -10.73 -9.89 6.36
C ASN A 51 -11.04 -10.30 4.92
N LEU A 52 -12.31 -10.30 4.52
CA LEU A 52 -12.71 -10.55 3.13
C LEU A 52 -12.27 -9.42 2.18
N VAL A 53 -12.13 -8.19 2.66
CA VAL A 53 -11.68 -7.06 1.86
C VAL A 53 -10.16 -6.98 1.75
N LEU A 54 -9.40 -7.58 2.67
CA LEU A 54 -7.93 -7.54 2.66
C LEU A 54 -7.28 -7.93 1.33
N PRO A 55 -7.72 -8.98 0.60
CA PRO A 55 -7.15 -9.32 -0.70
C PRO A 55 -7.26 -8.18 -1.72
N LEU A 56 -8.39 -7.47 -1.73
CA LEU A 56 -8.59 -6.31 -2.62
C LEU A 56 -7.65 -5.16 -2.23
N ILE A 57 -7.55 -4.85 -0.94
CA ILE A 57 -6.65 -3.84 -0.42
C ILE A 57 -5.20 -4.17 -0.80
N ASN A 58 -4.77 -5.41 -0.57
CA ASN A 58 -3.42 -5.87 -0.91
C ASN A 58 -3.13 -5.80 -2.41
N PHE A 59 -4.12 -6.07 -3.25
CA PHE A 59 -4.00 -5.93 -4.70
C PHE A 59 -3.75 -4.46 -5.10
N ILE A 60 -4.50 -3.52 -4.53
CA ILE A 60 -4.33 -2.07 -4.76
C ILE A 60 -2.94 -1.61 -4.27
N PHE A 61 -2.53 -2.03 -3.07
CA PHE A 61 -1.20 -1.74 -2.54
C PHE A 61 -0.09 -2.28 -3.44
N SER A 62 -0.24 -3.48 -3.99
CA SER A 62 0.76 -4.09 -4.88
C SER A 62 1.00 -3.25 -6.12
N ILE A 63 -0.05 -2.68 -6.72
CA ILE A 63 0.09 -1.78 -7.88
C ILE A 63 0.85 -0.51 -7.49
N SER A 64 0.49 0.11 -6.36
CA SER A 64 1.14 1.32 -5.87
C SER A 64 2.62 1.09 -5.52
N ILE A 65 2.93 -0.04 -4.89
CA ILE A 65 4.31 -0.43 -4.55
C ILE A 65 5.12 -0.67 -5.82
N MET A 66 4.56 -1.34 -6.82
CA MET A 66 5.24 -1.61 -8.09
C MET A 66 5.68 -0.31 -8.77
N VAL A 67 4.78 0.67 -8.88
CA VAL A 67 5.10 1.99 -9.44
C VAL A 67 6.08 2.75 -8.54
N GLY A 68 5.87 2.73 -7.22
CA GLY A 68 6.69 3.45 -6.25
C GLY A 68 8.13 2.93 -6.20
N VAL A 69 8.34 1.62 -6.09
CA VAL A 69 9.68 1.01 -6.04
C VAL A 69 10.39 1.14 -7.39
N GLY A 70 9.65 0.90 -8.49
CA GLY A 70 10.21 1.05 -9.84
C GLY A 70 10.71 2.48 -10.11
N SER A 71 9.87 3.48 -9.81
CA SER A 71 10.23 4.88 -10.01
C SER A 71 11.35 5.34 -9.08
N SER A 72 11.34 4.94 -7.80
CA SER A 72 12.37 5.33 -6.84
C SER A 72 13.76 4.84 -7.26
N THR A 73 13.84 3.65 -7.83
CA THR A 73 15.09 3.10 -8.37
C THR A 73 15.62 3.94 -9.56
N LEU A 74 14.72 4.27 -10.50
CA LEU A 74 15.09 5.11 -11.65
C LEU A 74 15.51 6.53 -11.22
N ILE A 75 14.81 7.12 -10.26
CA ILE A 75 15.15 8.44 -9.71
C ILE A 75 16.53 8.39 -9.05
N ALA A 76 16.82 7.36 -8.26
CA ALA A 76 18.13 7.21 -7.61
C ALA A 76 19.27 7.10 -8.62
N VAL A 77 19.08 6.37 -9.73
CA VAL A 77 20.04 6.29 -10.83
C VAL A 77 20.25 7.65 -11.48
N LYS A 78 19.16 8.39 -11.81
CA LYS A 78 19.25 9.72 -12.43
C LYS A 78 19.93 10.74 -11.53
N PHE A 79 19.67 10.70 -10.25
CA PHE A 79 20.35 11.55 -9.28
C PHE A 79 21.84 11.19 -9.14
N GLY A 80 22.17 9.89 -9.21
CA GLY A 80 23.57 9.45 -9.27
C GLY A 80 24.32 9.90 -10.52
N GLU A 81 23.61 10.09 -11.65
CA GLU A 81 24.13 10.67 -12.89
C GLU A 81 24.18 12.22 -12.89
N ASN A 82 23.80 12.88 -11.79
CA ASN A 82 23.59 14.34 -11.67
C ASN A 82 22.49 14.91 -12.60
N LYS A 83 21.56 14.07 -13.08
CA LYS A 83 20.44 14.44 -13.94
C LYS A 83 19.18 14.70 -13.11
N TYR A 84 19.23 15.72 -12.27
CA TYR A 84 18.15 16.02 -11.32
C TYR A 84 16.81 16.31 -11.99
N ASP A 85 16.83 17.01 -13.14
CA ASP A 85 15.61 17.35 -13.89
C ASP A 85 14.91 16.10 -14.44
N GLU A 86 15.67 15.11 -14.92
CA GLU A 86 15.11 13.84 -15.37
C GLU A 86 14.53 13.05 -14.19
N GLY A 87 15.22 13.04 -13.06
CA GLY A 87 14.72 12.41 -11.82
C GLY A 87 13.42 13.04 -11.32
N ASN A 88 13.32 14.37 -11.34
CA ASN A 88 12.11 15.09 -10.95
C ASN A 88 10.94 14.82 -11.90
N LYS A 89 11.19 14.71 -13.20
CA LYS A 89 10.16 14.31 -14.19
C LYS A 89 9.63 12.90 -13.90
N ILE A 90 10.52 11.95 -13.62
CA ILE A 90 10.13 10.56 -13.26
C ILE A 90 9.29 10.56 -11.99
N PHE A 91 9.67 11.34 -10.97
CA PHE A 91 8.90 11.47 -9.73
C PHE A 91 7.49 12.00 -10.00
N THR A 92 7.37 13.07 -10.76
CA THR A 92 6.07 13.65 -11.13
C THR A 92 5.21 12.65 -11.90
N LEU A 93 5.80 11.97 -12.90
CA LEU A 93 5.09 10.96 -13.69
C LEU A 93 4.59 9.79 -12.83
N ALA A 94 5.44 9.28 -11.93
CA ALA A 94 5.08 8.19 -11.03
C ALA A 94 3.96 8.59 -10.06
N THR A 95 4.01 9.83 -9.56
CA THR A 95 2.96 10.38 -8.68
C THR A 95 1.64 10.50 -9.43
N LEU A 96 1.65 11.01 -10.65
CA LEU A 96 0.46 11.09 -11.49
C LEU A 96 -0.09 9.71 -11.83
N LEU A 97 0.76 8.76 -12.20
CA LEU A 97 0.36 7.38 -12.47
C LEU A 97 -0.32 6.74 -11.25
N ASN A 98 0.24 6.90 -10.05
CA ASN A 98 -0.38 6.40 -8.83
C ASN A 98 -1.72 7.08 -8.56
N LEU A 99 -1.81 8.39 -8.74
CA LEU A 99 -3.06 9.13 -8.55
C LEU A 99 -4.15 8.66 -9.52
N PHE A 100 -3.82 8.57 -10.81
CA PHE A 100 -4.77 8.11 -11.82
C PHE A 100 -5.18 6.65 -11.59
N SER A 101 -4.24 5.76 -11.25
CA SER A 101 -4.58 4.36 -10.94
C SER A 101 -5.48 4.25 -9.71
N ALA A 102 -5.25 5.04 -8.66
CA ALA A 102 -6.09 5.06 -7.48
C ALA A 102 -7.51 5.53 -7.80
N ILE A 103 -7.66 6.64 -8.53
CA ILE A 103 -8.98 7.14 -8.96
C ILE A 103 -9.68 6.11 -9.85
N PHE A 104 -8.98 5.53 -10.81
CA PHE A 104 -9.54 4.54 -11.74
C PHE A 104 -10.03 3.29 -11.00
N ILE A 105 -9.22 2.74 -10.10
CA ILE A 105 -9.59 1.55 -9.33
C ILE A 105 -10.75 1.86 -8.39
N SER A 106 -10.71 3.01 -7.70
CA SER A 106 -11.81 3.44 -6.82
C SER A 106 -13.13 3.56 -7.58
N LEU A 107 -13.10 4.17 -8.77
CA LEU A 107 -14.28 4.29 -9.63
C LEU A 107 -14.79 2.92 -10.09
N LEU A 108 -13.89 2.01 -10.48
CA LEU A 108 -14.26 0.65 -10.87
C LEU A 108 -14.92 -0.11 -9.72
N VAL A 109 -14.39 -0.01 -8.50
CA VAL A 109 -14.96 -0.65 -7.32
C VAL A 109 -16.33 -0.07 -7.02
N LEU A 110 -16.49 1.25 -7.01
CA LEU A 110 -17.77 1.91 -6.72
C LEU A 110 -18.83 1.58 -7.77
N LEU A 111 -18.48 1.57 -9.05
CA LEU A 111 -19.43 1.26 -10.13
C LEU A 111 -19.84 -0.22 -10.16
N ASN A 112 -19.03 -1.11 -9.60
CA ASN A 112 -19.26 -2.55 -9.59
C ASN A 112 -19.30 -3.14 -8.18
N LEU A 113 -19.71 -2.36 -7.19
CA LEU A 113 -19.63 -2.71 -5.78
C LEU A 113 -20.23 -4.09 -5.48
N GLU A 114 -21.43 -4.37 -5.96
CA GLU A 114 -22.09 -5.66 -5.76
C GLU A 114 -21.32 -6.85 -6.37
N ARG A 115 -20.72 -6.64 -7.54
CA ARG A 115 -19.88 -7.69 -8.17
C ARG A 115 -18.62 -7.94 -7.37
N VAL A 116 -17.98 -6.88 -6.89
CA VAL A 116 -16.78 -6.97 -6.06
C VAL A 116 -17.10 -7.72 -4.76
N ILE A 117 -18.19 -7.39 -4.07
CA ILE A 117 -18.63 -8.06 -2.84
C ILE A 117 -18.91 -9.54 -3.10
N ASN A 118 -19.54 -9.88 -4.22
CA ASN A 118 -19.81 -11.27 -4.60
C ASN A 118 -18.52 -12.06 -4.90
N ILE A 119 -17.56 -11.45 -5.58
CA ILE A 119 -16.23 -12.07 -5.86
C ILE A 119 -15.47 -12.31 -4.57
N LEU A 120 -15.55 -11.39 -3.61
CA LEU A 120 -14.94 -11.54 -2.29
C LEU A 120 -15.61 -12.62 -1.42
N GLY A 121 -16.76 -13.14 -1.86
CA GLY A 121 -17.47 -14.24 -1.17
C GLY A 121 -18.32 -13.80 0.02
N ALA A 122 -18.62 -12.51 0.15
CA ALA A 122 -19.42 -11.98 1.25
C ALA A 122 -20.93 -12.30 1.14
N ASN A 123 -21.38 -12.88 0.03
CA ASN A 123 -22.78 -13.21 -0.25
C ASN A 123 -23.35 -14.38 0.60
N LYS A 124 -22.49 -15.07 1.35
CA LYS A 124 -22.91 -16.22 2.18
C LYS A 124 -23.62 -15.84 3.47
N SER A 125 -23.50 -14.60 3.94
CA SER A 125 -24.14 -14.07 5.14
C SER A 125 -24.53 -12.63 4.92
N GLN A 126 -25.80 -12.30 5.20
CA GLN A 126 -26.34 -10.96 5.02
C GLN A 126 -25.65 -9.92 5.93
N GLU A 127 -25.26 -10.33 7.13
CA GLU A 127 -24.52 -9.48 8.06
C GLU A 127 -23.12 -9.16 7.54
N VAL A 128 -22.37 -10.20 7.07
CA VAL A 128 -21.03 -10.00 6.48
C VAL A 128 -21.11 -9.12 5.23
N TYR A 129 -22.12 -9.33 4.40
CA TYR A 129 -22.35 -8.51 3.21
C TYR A 129 -22.48 -7.03 3.57
N GLN A 130 -23.27 -6.72 4.60
CA GLN A 130 -23.48 -5.33 5.03
C GLN A 130 -22.16 -4.71 5.53
N TYR A 131 -21.41 -5.41 6.38
CA TYR A 131 -20.12 -4.93 6.85
C TYR A 131 -19.10 -4.72 5.72
N VAL A 132 -19.04 -5.60 4.73
CA VAL A 132 -18.17 -5.45 3.57
C VAL A 132 -18.59 -4.25 2.72
N LYS A 133 -19.90 -4.03 2.54
CA LYS A 133 -20.44 -2.91 1.79
C LYS A 133 -20.17 -1.56 2.48
N ASP A 134 -20.27 -1.53 3.80
CA ASP A 134 -20.03 -0.30 4.59
C ASP A 134 -18.54 0.03 4.68
N TYR A 135 -17.68 -0.97 4.51
CA TYR A 135 -16.23 -0.82 4.57
C TYR A 135 -15.60 -0.43 3.22
N LEU A 136 -16.18 -0.81 2.09
CA LEU A 136 -15.72 -0.48 0.72
C LEU A 136 -16.18 0.88 0.25
#